data_9afb35d5e8cc046b0e721fd257cbaa0d
#
_entry.id   9afb35d5e8cc046b0e721fd257cbaa0d
#
_cell.length_a   1.000
_cell.length_b   1.000
_cell.length_c   1.000
_cell.angle_alpha   90.00
_cell.angle_beta   90.00
_cell.angle_gamma   90.00
#
_symmetry.space_group_name_H-M   'P 1'
#
loop_
_entity.id
_entity.type
_entity.pdbx_description
1 polymer ?
#
loop_
_entity_poly.entity_id
_entity_poly.type
_entity_poly.pdbx_seq_one_letter_code
_entity_poly.pdbx_strand_id
1 'polypeptide(L)'
;MMAVCLLQSALVGFSDRMQPLFGYGRGDVMPTPHNTANTGDIAKTVIMPGDPLRAKYIADTYLDNVVRFNNVRNIYGYTGVYRDVDISVMASGMGMPSMGIYSYELFKYYDVDNIIRIGSAGSISDKVDLRDIVLAIGTSTDSNYAKQYNLPGTYAPVADFGLLNCAYEQSKLYGIAAEVGNVV
;
A
#
# COMPACT_ATOMS: atom_id res chain seq x y z
N MET A 1 7.89 15.34 7.37
CA MET A 1 6.75 15.26 6.45
C MET A 1 6.34 13.81 6.29
N MET A 2 5.06 13.51 6.26
CA MET A 2 4.53 12.17 6.01
C MET A 2 3.82 12.18 4.64
N ALA A 3 4.23 11.31 3.73
CA ALA A 3 3.58 11.15 2.44
C ALA A 3 2.61 9.96 2.50
N VAL A 4 1.39 10.16 2.04
CA VAL A 4 0.36 9.14 1.91
C VAL A 4 0.08 8.93 0.43
N CYS A 5 0.31 7.72 -0.06
CA CYS A 5 -0.01 7.31 -1.42
C CYS A 5 -1.11 6.25 -1.39
N LEU A 6 -2.14 6.44 -2.18
CA LEU A 6 -3.37 5.66 -2.16
C LEU A 6 -3.48 4.85 -3.45
N LEU A 7 -3.54 3.52 -3.31
CA LEU A 7 -3.64 2.59 -4.41
C LEU A 7 -4.91 1.75 -4.28
N GLN A 8 -5.70 1.68 -5.32
CA GLN A 8 -6.87 0.79 -5.39
C GLN A 8 -6.66 -0.26 -6.48
N SER A 9 -7.32 -1.40 -6.36
CA SER A 9 -7.21 -2.54 -7.28
C SER A 9 -7.77 -2.30 -8.69
N ALA A 10 -8.00 -1.07 -9.12
CA ALA A 10 -8.52 -0.70 -10.45
C ALA A 10 -7.68 -1.21 -11.64
N LEU A 11 -6.63 -2.00 -11.40
CA LEU A 11 -5.86 -2.76 -12.40
C LEU A 11 -6.53 -4.08 -12.82
N VAL A 12 -7.84 -4.20 -12.69
CA VAL A 12 -8.60 -5.42 -13.08
C VAL A 12 -8.39 -5.82 -14.56
N GLY A 13 -8.04 -4.90 -15.44
CA GLY A 13 -7.68 -5.21 -16.83
C GLY A 13 -6.25 -5.68 -17.07
N PHE A 14 -5.38 -5.59 -16.05
CA PHE A 14 -3.95 -5.93 -16.19
C PHE A 14 -3.64 -7.38 -15.78
N SER A 15 -4.53 -7.99 -15.00
CA SER A 15 -4.31 -9.30 -14.39
C SER A 15 -4.36 -10.47 -15.37
N ASP A 16 -5.09 -10.34 -16.48
CA ASP A 16 -5.30 -11.48 -17.39
C ASP A 16 -4.18 -11.70 -18.42
N ARG A 17 -3.27 -10.73 -18.58
CA ARG A 17 -2.14 -10.85 -19.51
C ARG A 17 -0.83 -11.31 -18.89
N MET A 18 -0.70 -11.27 -17.56
CA MET A 18 0.42 -11.85 -16.85
C MET A 18 0.00 -13.23 -16.30
N GLN A 19 -0.05 -14.23 -17.17
CA GLN A 19 -0.08 -15.61 -16.70
C GLN A 19 1.18 -15.87 -15.87
N PRO A 20 1.05 -16.45 -14.67
CA PRO A 20 2.22 -16.72 -13.85
C PRO A 20 3.12 -17.74 -14.57
N LEU A 21 4.41 -17.44 -14.61
CA LEU A 21 5.46 -18.38 -15.02
C LEU A 21 5.51 -19.66 -14.16
N PHE A 22 4.70 -19.70 -13.11
CA PHE A 22 4.50 -20.84 -12.24
C PHE A 22 2.99 -21.08 -12.13
N GLY A 23 2.52 -22.21 -12.67
CA GLY A 23 1.11 -22.58 -12.77
C GLY A 23 0.46 -22.88 -11.41
N TYR A 24 0.03 -21.82 -10.70
CA TYR A 24 -0.87 -21.95 -9.56
C TYR A 24 -2.32 -21.76 -10.05
N GLY A 25 -3.12 -22.81 -9.96
CA GLY A 25 -4.53 -22.79 -10.29
C GLY A 25 -5.31 -21.89 -9.33
N ARG A 26 -6.44 -21.33 -9.78
CA ARG A 26 -7.46 -20.72 -8.92
C ARG A 26 -8.06 -21.84 -8.07
N GLY A 27 -7.70 -21.95 -6.81
CA GLY A 27 -8.34 -22.97 -5.99
C GLY A 27 -7.89 -23.01 -4.53
N ASP A 28 -6.62 -22.99 -4.25
CA ASP A 28 -6.13 -22.97 -2.87
C ASP A 28 -5.01 -21.95 -2.79
N VAL A 29 -5.26 -20.85 -2.08
CA VAL A 29 -4.23 -19.84 -1.84
C VAL A 29 -3.24 -20.45 -0.85
N MET A 30 -2.22 -21.10 -1.40
CA MET A 30 -1.04 -21.47 -0.64
C MET A 30 -0.28 -20.17 -0.29
N PRO A 31 0.42 -20.14 0.85
CA PRO A 31 1.30 -19.03 1.17
C PRO A 31 2.19 -18.68 -0.03
N THR A 32 2.27 -17.38 -0.35
CA THR A 32 3.18 -16.94 -1.40
C THR A 32 4.63 -16.99 -0.90
N PRO A 33 5.65 -16.89 -1.76
CA PRO A 33 7.05 -16.90 -1.32
C PRO A 33 7.40 -15.77 -0.32
N HIS A 34 6.57 -14.74 -0.24
CA HIS A 34 6.84 -13.54 0.58
C HIS A 34 5.79 -13.33 1.68
N ASN A 35 4.74 -14.15 1.73
CA ASN A 35 3.66 -13.98 2.70
C ASN A 35 3.10 -15.34 3.14
N THR A 36 3.01 -15.54 4.46
CA THR A 36 2.53 -16.78 5.09
C THR A 36 1.04 -16.77 5.43
N ALA A 37 0.32 -15.70 5.09
CA ALA A 37 -1.11 -15.61 5.32
C ALA A 37 -1.90 -16.68 4.58
N ASN A 38 -3.00 -17.12 5.16
CA ASN A 38 -4.01 -17.91 4.50
C ASN A 38 -5.10 -17.01 3.89
N THR A 39 -5.96 -17.60 3.08
CA THR A 39 -7.15 -16.92 2.57
C THR A 39 -8.01 -16.42 3.73
N GLY A 40 -8.30 -15.12 3.73
CA GLY A 40 -9.11 -14.49 4.77
C GLY A 40 -8.33 -13.93 5.97
N ASP A 41 -7.03 -14.20 6.07
CA ASP A 41 -6.21 -13.63 7.15
C ASP A 41 -5.95 -12.12 6.96
N ILE A 42 -6.05 -11.62 5.72
CA ILE A 42 -5.77 -10.23 5.36
C ILE A 42 -7.08 -9.50 5.04
N ALA A 43 -7.26 -8.33 5.65
CA ALA A 43 -8.42 -7.48 5.42
C ALA A 43 -8.41 -6.84 4.01
N LYS A 44 -9.58 -6.39 3.55
CA LYS A 44 -9.75 -5.72 2.25
C LYS A 44 -8.96 -4.43 2.09
N THR A 45 -8.62 -3.78 3.19
CA THR A 45 -7.80 -2.57 3.22
C THR A 45 -6.52 -2.81 4.00
N VAL A 46 -5.39 -2.52 3.36
CA VAL A 46 -4.07 -2.69 3.95
C VAL A 46 -3.34 -1.36 4.03
N ILE A 47 -2.91 -0.99 5.24
CA ILE A 47 -2.02 0.14 5.48
C ILE A 47 -0.57 -0.35 5.35
N MET A 48 0.21 0.29 4.50
CA MET A 48 1.58 -0.16 4.21
C MET A 48 2.63 0.90 4.55
N PRO A 49 3.21 0.89 5.77
CA PRO A 49 4.45 1.61 6.04
C PRO A 49 5.65 0.89 5.39
N GLY A 50 6.75 1.60 5.15
CA GLY A 50 7.98 0.98 4.66
C GLY A 50 8.67 0.10 5.70
N ASP A 51 8.69 0.55 6.93
CA ASP A 51 9.41 -0.05 8.06
C ASP A 51 8.56 -1.11 8.78
N PRO A 52 9.08 -2.34 8.98
CA PRO A 52 8.39 -3.39 9.72
C PRO A 52 8.08 -3.05 11.18
N LEU A 53 8.94 -2.30 11.85
CA LEU A 53 8.70 -1.86 13.23
C LEU A 53 7.60 -0.79 13.30
N ARG A 54 7.47 0.03 12.25
CA ARG A 54 6.34 0.95 12.13
C ARG A 54 5.03 0.21 11.88
N ALA A 55 5.04 -0.86 11.09
CA ALA A 55 3.86 -1.72 10.93
C ALA A 55 3.44 -2.33 12.27
N LYS A 56 4.40 -2.84 13.05
CA LYS A 56 4.15 -3.34 14.40
C LYS A 56 3.58 -2.26 15.32
N TYR A 57 4.20 -1.08 15.33
CA TYR A 57 3.75 0.04 16.16
C TYR A 57 2.30 0.45 15.84
N ILE A 58 1.95 0.55 14.56
CA ILE A 58 0.59 0.90 14.14
C ILE A 58 -0.40 -0.17 14.60
N ALA A 59 -0.09 -1.44 14.39
CA ALA A 59 -0.93 -2.53 14.82
C ALA A 59 -1.14 -2.53 16.34
N ASP A 60 -0.06 -2.50 17.11
CA ASP A 60 -0.13 -2.54 18.58
C ASP A 60 -0.81 -1.30 19.19
N THR A 61 -0.78 -0.15 18.50
CA THR A 61 -1.27 1.12 19.08
C THR A 61 -2.73 1.40 18.72
N TYR A 62 -3.15 1.00 17.51
CA TYR A 62 -4.43 1.45 16.94
C TYR A 62 -5.41 0.34 16.66
N LEU A 63 -4.99 -0.92 16.63
CA LEU A 63 -5.88 -2.04 16.32
C LEU A 63 -6.20 -2.87 17.56
N ASP A 64 -7.43 -3.32 17.66
CA ASP A 64 -7.87 -4.31 18.62
C ASP A 64 -7.77 -5.73 18.03
N ASN A 65 -7.65 -6.76 18.89
CA ASN A 65 -7.62 -8.18 18.51
C ASN A 65 -6.55 -8.52 17.46
N VAL A 66 -5.36 -7.96 17.61
CA VAL A 66 -4.27 -8.06 16.63
C VAL A 66 -3.76 -9.48 16.47
N VAL A 67 -3.75 -9.97 15.24
CA VAL A 67 -3.15 -11.26 14.85
C VAL A 67 -2.07 -11.01 13.81
N ARG A 68 -0.87 -11.56 14.05
CA ARG A 68 0.22 -11.47 13.07
C ARG A 68 0.11 -12.60 12.05
N PHE A 69 -0.06 -12.26 10.76
CA PHE A 69 -0.16 -13.23 9.67
C PHE A 69 1.15 -13.42 8.90
N ASN A 70 2.07 -12.46 8.95
CA ASN A 70 3.34 -12.55 8.22
C ASN A 70 4.57 -12.13 9.03
N ASN A 71 5.68 -12.85 8.82
CA ASN A 71 7.00 -12.48 9.32
C ASN A 71 8.14 -12.87 8.35
N VAL A 72 7.80 -13.33 7.14
CA VAL A 72 8.77 -13.70 6.12
C VAL A 72 9.64 -12.48 5.80
N ARG A 73 10.96 -12.67 5.77
CA ARG A 73 11.96 -11.63 5.53
C ARG A 73 11.85 -10.43 6.48
N ASN A 74 11.28 -10.62 7.67
CA ASN A 74 10.94 -9.57 8.63
C ASN A 74 9.93 -8.53 8.10
N ILE A 75 9.23 -8.80 7.02
CA ILE A 75 8.12 -7.97 6.57
C ILE A 75 6.89 -8.34 7.39
N TYR A 76 6.75 -7.66 8.52
CA TYR A 76 5.66 -7.93 9.45
C TYR A 76 4.33 -7.50 8.88
N GLY A 77 3.34 -8.39 9.01
CA GLY A 77 1.95 -8.17 8.64
C GLY A 77 1.01 -8.56 9.78
N TYR A 78 0.04 -7.70 10.06
CA TYR A 78 -0.92 -7.84 11.14
C TYR A 78 -2.33 -7.51 10.63
N THR A 79 -3.32 -8.24 11.13
CA THR A 79 -4.74 -7.90 10.97
C THR A 79 -5.34 -7.67 12.35
N GLY A 80 -6.23 -6.70 12.44
CA GLY A 80 -6.98 -6.39 13.65
C GLY A 80 -8.19 -5.52 13.31
N VAL A 81 -8.86 -5.01 14.33
CA VAL A 81 -10.07 -4.22 14.20
C VAL A 81 -9.79 -2.77 14.57
N TYR A 82 -10.23 -1.84 13.75
CA TYR A 82 -10.25 -0.41 14.04
C TYR A 82 -11.68 0.13 13.88
N ARG A 83 -12.30 0.57 14.98
CA ARG A 83 -13.69 1.10 14.99
C ARG A 83 -14.67 0.18 14.25
N ASP A 84 -14.69 -1.07 14.64
CA ASP A 84 -15.54 -2.13 14.07
C ASP A 84 -15.28 -2.49 12.59
N VAL A 85 -14.12 -2.10 12.05
CA VAL A 85 -13.69 -2.44 10.69
C VAL A 85 -12.39 -3.24 10.74
N ASP A 86 -12.36 -4.35 10.01
CA ASP A 86 -11.14 -5.13 9.82
C ASP A 86 -10.13 -4.34 8.98
N ILE A 87 -8.93 -4.18 9.51
CA ILE A 87 -7.81 -3.50 8.87
C ILE A 87 -6.56 -4.35 8.99
N SER A 88 -5.82 -4.44 7.91
CA SER A 88 -4.47 -5.01 7.94
C SER A 88 -3.40 -3.92 7.87
N VAL A 89 -2.28 -4.18 8.52
CA VAL A 89 -1.08 -3.35 8.44
C VAL A 89 0.08 -4.25 8.05
N MET A 90 0.75 -3.97 6.94
CA MET A 90 1.88 -4.77 6.48
C MET A 90 3.00 -3.87 5.97
N ALA A 91 4.24 -4.16 6.35
CA ALA A 91 5.37 -3.42 5.83
C ALA A 91 5.58 -3.67 4.33
N SER A 92 6.03 -2.64 3.63
CA SER A 92 6.36 -2.74 2.19
C SER A 92 7.85 -2.94 1.91
N GLY A 93 8.71 -2.72 2.91
CA GLY A 93 10.13 -2.52 2.67
C GLY A 93 10.41 -1.19 1.95
N MET A 94 11.59 -1.06 1.37
CA MET A 94 12.06 0.14 0.68
C MET A 94 12.10 -0.06 -0.83
N GLY A 95 11.78 1.01 -1.56
CA GLY A 95 11.91 1.08 -3.01
C GLY A 95 10.77 0.42 -3.78
N MET A 96 10.66 0.78 -5.06
CA MET A 96 9.60 0.29 -5.96
C MET A 96 9.59 -1.23 -6.15
N PRO A 97 10.74 -1.93 -6.27
CA PRO A 97 10.72 -3.38 -6.44
C PRO A 97 10.11 -4.11 -5.25
N SER A 98 10.45 -3.70 -4.02
CA SER A 98 9.87 -4.29 -2.81
C SER A 98 8.37 -4.02 -2.72
N MET A 99 7.96 -2.76 -2.89
CA MET A 99 6.54 -2.40 -2.91
C MET A 99 5.78 -3.17 -3.99
N GLY A 100 6.37 -3.33 -5.17
CA GLY A 100 5.78 -4.06 -6.29
C GLY A 100 5.51 -5.53 -5.98
N ILE A 101 6.43 -6.21 -5.29
CA ILE A 101 6.25 -7.61 -4.88
C ILE A 101 5.04 -7.73 -3.95
N TYR A 102 5.04 -6.98 -2.86
CA TYR A 102 4.00 -7.14 -1.83
C TYR A 102 2.64 -6.64 -2.29
N SER A 103 2.54 -5.51 -2.99
CA SER A 103 1.26 -5.02 -3.51
C SER A 103 0.68 -5.96 -4.57
N TYR A 104 1.51 -6.53 -5.44
CA TYR A 104 1.07 -7.52 -6.41
C TYR A 104 0.48 -8.76 -5.73
N GLU A 105 1.18 -9.32 -4.73
CA GLU A 105 0.70 -10.49 -4.00
C GLU A 105 -0.62 -10.19 -3.27
N LEU A 106 -0.72 -9.05 -2.59
CA LEU A 106 -1.93 -8.64 -1.87
C LEU A 106 -3.15 -8.54 -2.80
N PHE A 107 -3.02 -7.87 -3.93
CA PHE A 107 -4.10 -7.73 -4.89
C PHE A 107 -4.43 -9.04 -5.63
N LYS A 108 -3.39 -9.83 -5.99
CA LYS A 108 -3.58 -11.01 -6.84
C LYS A 108 -4.06 -12.24 -6.08
N TYR A 109 -3.56 -12.44 -4.85
CA TYR A 109 -3.73 -13.70 -4.13
C TYR A 109 -4.51 -13.58 -2.83
N TYR A 110 -4.59 -12.39 -2.25
CA TYR A 110 -5.21 -12.19 -0.93
C TYR A 110 -6.49 -11.35 -0.97
N ASP A 111 -7.03 -11.09 -2.15
CA ASP A 111 -8.32 -10.41 -2.34
C ASP A 111 -8.40 -9.03 -1.65
N VAL A 112 -7.25 -8.33 -1.63
CA VAL A 112 -7.16 -6.96 -1.12
C VAL A 112 -7.72 -6.00 -2.16
N ASP A 113 -8.56 -5.05 -1.72
CA ASP A 113 -9.16 -4.04 -2.58
C ASP A 113 -8.40 -2.72 -2.54
N ASN A 114 -7.87 -2.35 -1.36
CA ASN A 114 -7.25 -1.05 -1.14
C ASN A 114 -5.89 -1.17 -0.45
N ILE A 115 -4.90 -0.42 -0.95
CA ILE A 115 -3.62 -0.25 -0.27
C ILE A 115 -3.40 1.24 -0.01
N ILE A 116 -3.15 1.59 1.25
CA ILE A 116 -2.80 2.92 1.69
C ILE A 116 -1.34 2.92 2.11
N ARG A 117 -0.46 3.43 1.24
CA ARG A 117 0.97 3.55 1.53
C ARG A 117 1.21 4.78 2.41
N ILE A 118 1.81 4.59 3.56
CA ILE A 118 2.22 5.68 4.45
C ILE A 118 3.74 5.69 4.61
N GLY A 119 4.34 6.85 4.44
CA GLY A 119 5.79 6.98 4.48
C GLY A 119 6.26 8.35 4.92
N SER A 120 7.55 8.48 5.15
CA SER A 120 8.21 9.78 5.31
C SER A 120 8.79 10.23 3.96
N ALA A 121 8.82 11.54 3.73
CA ALA A 121 9.40 12.15 2.55
C ALA A 121 10.13 13.45 2.90
N GLY A 122 11.06 13.87 2.06
CA GLY A 122 11.60 15.22 2.06
C GLY A 122 10.73 16.15 1.22
N SER A 123 10.75 17.45 1.48
CA SER A 123 10.13 18.46 0.63
C SER A 123 11.17 19.28 -0.10
N ILE A 124 10.87 19.57 -1.37
CA ILE A 124 11.57 20.58 -2.17
C ILE A 124 10.71 21.85 -2.35
N SER A 125 9.51 21.84 -1.77
CA SER A 125 8.55 22.95 -1.83
C SER A 125 8.60 23.76 -0.54
N ASP A 126 8.60 25.08 -0.67
CA ASP A 126 8.51 26.02 0.47
C ASP A 126 7.12 26.07 1.11
N LYS A 127 6.14 25.35 0.54
CA LYS A 127 4.76 25.29 1.05
C LYS A 127 4.55 24.21 2.09
N VAL A 128 5.53 23.35 2.31
CA VAL A 128 5.41 22.17 3.16
C VAL A 128 6.46 22.20 4.25
N ASP A 129 6.02 22.22 5.49
CA ASP A 129 6.87 22.23 6.67
C ASP A 129 7.10 20.84 7.27
N LEU A 130 8.00 20.78 8.27
CA LEU A 130 8.22 19.56 9.03
C LEU A 130 6.94 19.16 9.77
N ARG A 131 6.57 17.88 9.66
CA ARG A 131 5.37 17.23 10.22
C ARG A 131 4.08 17.46 9.44
N ASP A 132 4.11 18.20 8.33
CA ASP A 132 2.97 18.28 7.46
C ASP A 132 2.65 16.93 6.81
N ILE A 133 1.39 16.76 6.42
CA ILE A 133 0.92 15.62 5.67
C ILE A 133 0.83 15.98 4.19
N VAL A 134 1.39 15.13 3.33
CA VAL A 134 1.22 15.24 1.89
C VAL A 134 0.40 14.05 1.39
N LEU A 135 -0.69 14.36 0.71
CA LEU A 135 -1.51 13.41 -0.01
C LEU A 135 -1.03 13.38 -1.46
N ALA A 136 -0.41 12.27 -1.86
CA ALA A 136 0.14 12.12 -3.20
C ALA A 136 -0.98 11.87 -4.21
N ILE A 137 -1.24 12.84 -5.09
CA ILE A 137 -2.18 12.68 -6.20
C ILE A 137 -1.56 11.94 -7.38
N GLY A 138 -0.25 12.05 -7.54
CA GLY A 138 0.51 11.36 -8.56
C GLY A 138 1.96 11.23 -8.16
N THR A 139 2.70 10.41 -8.90
CA THR A 139 4.13 10.24 -8.66
C THR A 139 4.92 10.43 -9.94
N SER A 140 6.15 10.92 -9.78
CA SER A 140 7.16 10.96 -10.83
C SER A 140 8.32 10.03 -10.47
N THR A 141 9.11 9.65 -11.44
CA THR A 141 10.30 8.85 -11.22
C THR A 141 11.34 9.12 -12.31
N ASP A 142 12.59 9.10 -11.94
CA ASP A 142 13.74 9.10 -12.84
C ASP A 142 14.25 7.69 -13.17
N SER A 143 13.57 6.66 -12.64
CA SER A 143 13.94 5.26 -12.82
C SER A 143 13.33 4.64 -14.09
N ASN A 144 13.91 3.52 -14.49
CA ASN A 144 13.39 2.69 -15.58
C ASN A 144 12.47 1.55 -15.09
N TYR A 145 12.00 1.60 -13.85
CA TYR A 145 11.22 0.52 -13.25
C TYR A 145 10.02 0.09 -14.10
N ALA A 146 9.28 1.04 -14.67
CA ALA A 146 8.10 0.76 -15.50
C ALA A 146 8.43 0.02 -16.81
N LYS A 147 9.65 0.12 -17.33
CA LYS A 147 10.04 -0.54 -18.58
C LYS A 147 9.99 -2.07 -18.52
N GLN A 148 10.16 -2.65 -17.35
CA GLN A 148 10.09 -4.11 -17.16
C GLN A 148 8.72 -4.69 -17.51
N TYR A 149 7.67 -3.89 -17.43
CA TYR A 149 6.30 -4.31 -17.78
C TYR A 149 6.03 -4.32 -19.29
N ASN A 150 6.95 -3.78 -20.10
CA ASN A 150 6.87 -3.75 -21.55
C ASN A 150 5.52 -3.25 -22.09
N LEU A 151 4.98 -2.21 -21.47
CA LEU A 151 3.70 -1.62 -21.83
C LEU A 151 3.85 -0.68 -23.01
N PRO A 152 2.86 -0.61 -23.93
CA PRO A 152 2.87 0.37 -25.00
C PRO A 152 2.60 1.77 -24.42
N GLY A 153 3.58 2.67 -24.51
CA GLY A 153 3.47 4.05 -24.04
C GLY A 153 3.87 4.26 -22.58
N THR A 154 3.51 5.42 -22.03
CA THR A 154 3.81 5.83 -20.66
C THR A 154 2.52 5.94 -19.84
N TYR A 155 2.50 5.32 -18.70
CA TYR A 155 1.37 5.39 -17.76
C TYR A 155 1.72 6.37 -16.63
N ALA A 156 0.80 7.30 -16.36
CA ALA A 156 0.91 8.20 -15.22
C ALA A 156 0.47 7.45 -13.95
N PRO A 157 1.35 7.23 -12.97
CA PRO A 157 0.97 6.64 -11.69
C PRO A 157 0.22 7.69 -10.86
N VAL A 158 -1.09 7.51 -10.75
CA VAL A 158 -1.98 8.39 -9.99
C VAL A 158 -2.64 7.63 -8.85
N ALA A 159 -3.01 8.37 -7.80
CA ALA A 159 -3.77 7.81 -6.69
C ALA A 159 -5.22 7.51 -7.11
N ASP A 160 -5.87 6.57 -6.40
CA ASP A 160 -7.32 6.45 -6.47
C ASP A 160 -7.98 7.73 -5.94
N PHE A 161 -8.87 8.32 -6.74
CA PHE A 161 -9.51 9.58 -6.39
C PHE A 161 -10.46 9.45 -5.19
N GLY A 162 -11.17 8.33 -5.05
CA GLY A 162 -12.08 8.11 -3.94
C GLY A 162 -11.36 8.07 -2.60
N LEU A 163 -10.27 7.30 -2.53
CA LEU A 163 -9.42 7.22 -1.33
C LEU A 163 -8.73 8.55 -1.04
N LEU A 164 -8.22 9.24 -2.08
CA LEU A 164 -7.56 10.54 -1.93
C LEU A 164 -8.52 11.59 -1.37
N ASN A 165 -9.71 11.69 -1.96
CA ASN A 165 -10.73 12.64 -1.53
C ASN A 165 -11.19 12.33 -0.10
N CYS A 166 -11.38 11.06 0.24
CA CYS A 166 -11.72 10.65 1.60
C CYS A 166 -10.65 11.11 2.60
N ALA A 167 -9.36 10.85 2.31
CA ALA A 167 -8.27 11.28 3.16
C ALA A 167 -8.20 12.81 3.32
N TYR A 168 -8.43 13.55 2.23
CA TYR A 168 -8.44 15.01 2.24
C TYR A 168 -9.61 15.58 3.06
N GLU A 169 -10.82 15.06 2.91
CA GLU A 169 -11.97 15.50 3.72
C GLU A 169 -11.78 15.14 5.20
N GLN A 170 -11.22 13.97 5.51
CA GLN A 170 -10.90 13.60 6.88
C GLN A 170 -9.84 14.53 7.49
N SER A 171 -8.82 14.93 6.74
CA SER A 171 -7.82 15.89 7.25
C SER A 171 -8.45 17.20 7.67
N LYS A 172 -9.40 17.74 6.88
CA LYS A 172 -10.17 18.94 7.23
C LYS A 172 -11.00 18.76 8.49
N LEU A 173 -11.70 17.62 8.58
CA LEU A 173 -12.55 17.31 9.74
C LEU A 173 -11.77 17.29 11.04
N TYR A 174 -10.54 16.78 11.00
CA TYR A 174 -9.65 16.73 12.16
C TYR A 174 -8.76 17.95 12.33
N GLY A 175 -8.92 18.98 11.49
CA GLY A 175 -8.11 20.21 11.54
C GLY A 175 -6.62 19.96 11.23
N ILE A 176 -6.32 18.93 10.46
CA ILE A 176 -4.96 18.58 10.07
C ILE A 176 -4.67 19.21 8.71
N ALA A 177 -3.64 20.04 8.63
CA ALA A 177 -3.19 20.57 7.36
C ALA A 177 -2.64 19.44 6.49
N ALA A 178 -3.20 19.27 5.29
CA ALA A 178 -2.74 18.31 4.31
C ALA A 178 -2.62 18.97 2.93
N GLU A 179 -1.43 18.89 2.37
CA GLU A 179 -1.16 19.35 1.02
C GLU A 179 -1.37 18.24 0.02
N VAL A 180 -2.03 18.53 -1.10
CA VAL A 180 -2.21 17.58 -2.20
C VAL A 180 -1.21 17.92 -3.31
N GLY A 181 -0.36 16.95 -3.65
CA GLY A 181 0.69 17.23 -4.62
C GLY A 181 1.34 15.98 -5.21
N ASN A 182 2.23 16.22 -6.16
CA ASN A 182 3.04 15.15 -6.75
C ASN A 182 4.22 14.81 -5.83
N VAL A 183 4.59 13.53 -5.81
CA VAL A 183 5.79 13.04 -5.12
C VAL A 183 6.75 12.36 -6.12
N VAL A 184 8.01 12.22 -5.75
CA VAL A 184 9.06 11.58 -6.58
C VAL A 184 9.64 10.39 -5.84
#